data_8acaaa75fc5cf838f263d171de4e3cf7
#
_entry.id   8acaaa75fc5cf838f263d171de4e3cf7
#
_cell.length_a   1.000
_cell.length_b   1.000
_cell.length_c   1.000
_cell.angle_alpha   90.00
_cell.angle_beta   90.00
_cell.angle_gamma   90.00
#
_symmetry.space_group_name_H-M   'P 1'
#
loop_
_entity.id
_entity.type
_entity.pdbx_description
1 polymer ?
#
loop_
_entity_poly.entity_id
_entity_poly.type
_entity_poly.pdbx_seq_one_letter_code
_entity_poly.pdbx_strand_id
1 'polypeptide(L)'
;MSDSSERPLPEDKPLEIAGRVYQSRLLVGTGKYRDMAETGHAIEASGAEIVTFAVRRTNLGQNPDEPSLLDVVSPERYTMLPNTAGCYTAKDAVRTCKLARELLDGHDLVKLEVLGEEKTLYPNMTETLVAAEELIRDGFKVMVYCSDDPLLAKRLEEMGCIASCRWAHQLVPVWVSRTATTSA
;
A
#
# COMPACT_ATOMS: atom_id res chain seq x y z
N MET A 1 -17.44 45.82 -1.18
CA MET A 1 -16.47 45.42 -0.16
C MET A 1 -16.86 44.02 0.28
N SER A 2 -16.28 43.00 -0.35
CA SER A 2 -16.53 41.61 -0.04
C SER A 2 -15.52 41.18 1.02
N ASP A 3 -16.00 41.00 2.23
CA ASP A 3 -15.26 40.42 3.33
C ASP A 3 -15.11 38.91 3.05
N SER A 4 -14.02 38.53 2.41
CA SER A 4 -13.60 37.14 2.30
C SER A 4 -12.92 36.77 3.62
N SER A 5 -13.71 36.48 4.66
CA SER A 5 -13.21 35.82 5.85
C SER A 5 -12.72 34.42 5.42
N GLU A 6 -11.45 34.32 5.08
CA GLU A 6 -10.79 33.00 4.87
C GLU A 6 -10.97 32.21 6.16
N ARG A 7 -11.77 31.16 6.07
CA ARG A 7 -11.88 30.18 7.15
C ARG A 7 -10.50 29.58 7.35
N PRO A 8 -9.87 29.70 8.54
CA PRO A 8 -8.57 29.12 8.78
C PRO A 8 -8.62 27.63 8.46
N LEU A 9 -7.66 27.16 7.68
CA LEU A 9 -7.51 25.74 7.41
C LEU A 9 -7.30 25.02 8.76
N PRO A 10 -7.93 23.85 8.96
CA PRO A 10 -7.69 23.08 10.17
C PRO A 10 -6.21 22.78 10.29
N GLU A 11 -5.66 22.88 11.50
CA GLU A 11 -4.27 22.47 11.77
C GLU A 11 -4.02 21.05 11.26
N ASP A 12 -2.98 20.90 10.46
CA ASP A 12 -2.63 19.60 9.88
C ASP A 12 -2.06 18.70 10.99
N LYS A 13 -2.85 17.72 11.40
CA LYS A 13 -2.41 16.75 12.41
C LYS A 13 -1.35 15.82 11.82
N PRO A 14 -0.33 15.44 12.60
CA PRO A 14 0.63 14.45 12.17
C PRO A 14 -0.06 13.16 11.68
N LEU A 15 0.53 12.51 10.66
CA LEU A 15 0.07 11.20 10.22
C LEU A 15 0.53 10.14 11.22
N GLU A 16 -0.39 9.37 11.77
CA GLU A 16 -0.07 8.23 12.63
C GLU A 16 -0.49 6.92 11.94
N ILE A 17 0.46 5.99 11.81
CA ILE A 17 0.22 4.64 11.28
C ILE A 17 0.93 3.63 12.18
N ALA A 18 0.20 2.62 12.65
CA ALA A 18 0.72 1.54 13.48
C ALA A 18 1.45 2.02 14.75
N GLY A 19 1.01 3.14 15.35
CA GLY A 19 1.63 3.76 16.52
C GLY A 19 2.91 4.54 16.24
N ARG A 20 3.26 4.78 14.97
CA ARG A 20 4.36 5.64 14.52
C ARG A 20 3.82 6.93 13.95
N VAL A 21 4.45 8.04 14.33
CA VAL A 21 4.13 9.38 13.82
C VAL A 21 5.05 9.72 12.66
N TYR A 22 4.47 10.24 11.56
CA TYR A 22 5.15 10.63 10.34
C TYR A 22 4.92 12.10 10.03
N GLN A 23 5.95 12.77 9.55
CA GLN A 23 5.86 14.16 9.10
C GLN A 23 5.34 14.24 7.65
N SER A 24 5.72 13.28 6.83
CA SER A 24 5.25 13.18 5.45
C SER A 24 3.98 12.32 5.36
N ARG A 25 2.98 12.81 4.63
CA ARG A 25 1.77 12.03 4.29
C ARG A 25 1.93 11.21 3.00
N LEU A 26 3.11 11.31 2.35
CA LEU A 26 3.38 10.61 1.12
C LEU A 26 3.94 9.22 1.40
N LEU A 27 3.28 8.19 0.85
CA LEU A 27 3.80 6.85 0.73
C LEU A 27 4.29 6.68 -0.71
N VAL A 28 5.57 6.40 -0.90
CA VAL A 28 6.17 6.27 -2.23
C VAL A 28 6.39 4.81 -2.60
N GLY A 29 6.11 4.47 -3.87
CA GLY A 29 6.37 3.15 -4.42
C GLY A 29 7.73 3.07 -5.11
N THR A 30 8.26 1.86 -5.27
CA THR A 30 9.55 1.59 -5.94
C THR A 30 9.40 1.12 -7.38
N GLY A 31 8.18 1.06 -7.89
CA GLY A 31 7.91 0.51 -9.24
C GLY A 31 8.15 1.51 -10.37
N LYS A 32 8.65 1.00 -11.52
CA LYS A 32 8.77 1.71 -12.79
C LYS A 32 9.86 2.79 -12.89
N TYR A 33 10.78 2.86 -11.96
CA TYR A 33 12.03 3.59 -12.15
C TYR A 33 12.96 2.79 -13.07
N ARG A 34 13.87 3.48 -13.73
CA ARG A 34 14.79 2.88 -14.70
C ARG A 34 15.79 1.92 -14.05
N ASP A 35 16.28 2.29 -12.87
CA ASP A 35 17.26 1.52 -12.12
C ASP A 35 17.18 1.81 -10.60
N MET A 36 17.97 1.11 -9.79
CA MET A 36 17.99 1.27 -8.34
C MET A 36 18.53 2.64 -7.90
N ALA A 37 19.47 3.24 -8.65
CA ALA A 37 20.00 4.56 -8.32
C ALA A 37 18.93 5.64 -8.49
N GLU A 38 18.17 5.61 -9.59
CA GLU A 38 17.02 6.50 -9.81
C GLU A 38 15.93 6.28 -8.76
N THR A 39 15.67 5.01 -8.38
CA THR A 39 14.73 4.67 -7.32
C THR A 39 15.14 5.34 -6.01
N GLY A 40 16.38 5.20 -5.58
CA GLY A 40 16.91 5.80 -4.35
C GLY A 40 16.81 7.33 -4.38
N HIS A 41 17.25 7.97 -5.46
CA HIS A 41 17.17 9.43 -5.62
C HIS A 41 15.73 9.96 -5.61
N ALA A 42 14.79 9.27 -6.27
CA ALA A 42 13.39 9.68 -6.29
C ALA A 42 12.74 9.58 -4.90
N ILE A 43 13.03 8.50 -4.16
CA ILE A 43 12.55 8.31 -2.80
C ILE A 43 13.10 9.42 -1.89
N GLU A 44 14.40 9.70 -1.96
CA GLU A 44 15.01 10.76 -1.17
C GLU A 44 14.44 12.14 -1.50
N ALA A 45 14.33 12.47 -2.78
CA ALA A 45 13.78 13.75 -3.24
C ALA A 45 12.29 13.92 -2.89
N SER A 46 11.53 12.82 -2.74
CA SER A 46 10.12 12.86 -2.38
C SER A 46 9.84 13.30 -0.96
N GLY A 47 10.81 13.17 -0.06
CA GLY A 47 10.63 13.40 1.38
C GLY A 47 9.69 12.40 2.06
N ALA A 48 9.34 11.30 1.40
CA ALA A 48 8.52 10.25 1.99
C ALA A 48 9.29 9.48 3.06
N GLU A 49 8.60 9.09 4.12
CA GLU A 49 9.15 8.30 5.22
C GLU A 49 8.71 6.82 5.13
N ILE A 50 7.71 6.53 4.30
CA ILE A 50 7.18 5.18 4.09
C ILE A 50 7.40 4.79 2.62
N VAL A 51 8.06 3.64 2.40
CA VAL A 51 8.36 3.12 1.07
C VAL A 51 7.65 1.79 0.86
N THR A 52 6.75 1.74 -0.13
CA THR A 52 6.03 0.50 -0.48
C THR A 52 6.61 -0.17 -1.72
N PHE A 53 6.68 -1.49 -1.69
CA PHE A 53 7.23 -2.31 -2.77
C PHE A 53 6.53 -3.67 -2.84
N ALA A 54 6.47 -4.23 -4.05
CA ALA A 54 5.87 -5.54 -4.28
C ALA A 54 6.89 -6.65 -3.98
N VAL A 55 6.64 -7.43 -2.92
CA VAL A 55 7.55 -8.53 -2.48
C VAL A 55 7.88 -9.49 -3.62
N ARG A 56 6.89 -9.85 -4.43
CA ARG A 56 7.04 -10.79 -5.55
C ARG A 56 7.89 -10.28 -6.71
N ARG A 57 8.19 -8.99 -6.76
CA ARG A 57 8.88 -8.32 -7.89
C ARG A 57 10.17 -7.65 -7.46
N THR A 58 10.51 -7.70 -6.19
CA THR A 58 11.62 -6.93 -5.62
C THR A 58 12.63 -7.88 -5.01
N ASN A 59 13.90 -7.71 -5.38
CA ASN A 59 14.99 -8.37 -4.68
C ASN A 59 15.25 -7.65 -3.35
N LEU A 60 15.12 -8.38 -2.26
CA LEU A 60 15.43 -7.94 -0.89
C LEU A 60 16.66 -8.67 -0.33
N GLY A 61 17.52 -9.20 -1.22
CA GLY A 61 18.68 -9.99 -0.86
C GLY A 61 18.53 -11.50 -1.08
N GLN A 62 17.35 -11.97 -1.53
CA GLN A 62 17.12 -13.38 -1.84
C GLN A 62 17.87 -13.85 -3.10
N ASN A 63 18.25 -12.94 -4.00
CA ASN A 63 19.12 -13.20 -5.13
C ASN A 63 20.41 -12.37 -5.01
N PRO A 64 21.55 -12.99 -4.65
CA PRO A 64 22.81 -12.27 -4.48
C PRO A 64 23.41 -11.74 -5.79
N ASP A 65 22.98 -12.26 -6.94
CA ASP A 65 23.47 -11.85 -8.26
C ASP A 65 22.74 -10.61 -8.81
N GLU A 66 21.72 -10.13 -8.12
CA GLU A 66 20.93 -8.97 -8.52
C GLU A 66 20.99 -7.85 -7.45
N PRO A 67 20.94 -6.56 -7.86
CA PRO A 67 20.86 -5.46 -6.92
C PRO A 67 19.67 -5.61 -5.96
N SER A 68 19.91 -5.42 -4.67
CA SER A 68 18.86 -5.41 -3.66
C SER A 68 18.23 -4.03 -3.52
N LEU A 69 16.92 -3.98 -3.25
CA LEU A 69 16.28 -2.72 -2.87
C LEU A 69 16.89 -2.17 -1.59
N LEU A 70 17.32 -3.04 -0.68
CA LEU A 70 17.91 -2.65 0.60
C LEU A 70 19.26 -1.91 0.46
N ASP A 71 19.91 -2.01 -0.71
CA ASP A 71 21.14 -1.27 -1.00
C ASP A 71 20.91 0.24 -1.15
N VAL A 72 19.68 0.64 -1.54
CA VAL A 72 19.31 2.05 -1.80
C VAL A 72 18.19 2.56 -0.89
N VAL A 73 17.44 1.67 -0.25
CA VAL A 73 16.35 1.98 0.68
C VAL A 73 16.59 1.27 2.00
N SER A 74 17.28 1.98 2.93
CA SER A 74 17.61 1.40 4.24
C SER A 74 16.37 1.32 5.15
N PRO A 75 16.10 0.16 5.77
CA PRO A 75 15.08 0.02 6.81
C PRO A 75 15.33 0.88 8.06
N GLU A 76 16.56 1.33 8.28
CA GLU A 76 16.90 2.23 9.38
C GLU A 76 16.39 3.66 9.14
N ARG A 77 16.32 4.07 7.87
CA ARG A 77 15.87 5.40 7.46
C ARG A 77 14.39 5.47 7.11
N TYR A 78 13.88 4.42 6.48
CA TYR A 78 12.52 4.37 5.97
C TYR A 78 11.68 3.29 6.65
N THR A 79 10.40 3.56 6.82
CA THR A 79 9.45 2.50 7.15
C THR A 79 9.14 1.68 5.91
N MET A 80 9.53 0.43 5.96
CA MET A 80 9.27 -0.53 4.88
C MET A 80 7.79 -0.92 4.88
N LEU A 81 7.15 -0.89 3.71
CA LEU A 81 5.77 -1.30 3.53
C LEU A 81 5.66 -2.31 2.38
N PRO A 82 6.08 -3.57 2.63
CA PRO A 82 5.95 -4.64 1.65
C PRO A 82 4.48 -4.86 1.29
N ASN A 83 4.18 -5.04 0.00
CA ASN A 83 2.84 -5.29 -0.48
C ASN A 83 2.74 -6.62 -1.23
N THR A 84 1.52 -7.14 -1.32
CA THR A 84 1.20 -8.41 -1.96
C THR A 84 0.66 -8.24 -3.39
N ALA A 85 1.07 -7.18 -4.07
CA ALA A 85 0.67 -6.93 -5.46
C ALA A 85 0.94 -8.14 -6.37
N GLY A 86 -0.08 -8.52 -7.14
CA GLY A 86 -0.04 -9.70 -8.01
C GLY A 86 -0.43 -11.01 -7.30
N CYS A 87 -0.96 -10.97 -6.08
CA CYS A 87 -1.65 -12.09 -5.45
C CYS A 87 -3.14 -12.06 -5.79
N TYR A 88 -3.70 -13.23 -6.11
CA TYR A 88 -5.11 -13.41 -6.48
C TYR A 88 -5.89 -14.28 -5.49
N THR A 89 -5.21 -14.85 -4.50
CA THR A 89 -5.80 -15.66 -3.44
C THR A 89 -5.31 -15.20 -2.06
N ALA A 90 -6.13 -15.42 -1.04
CA ALA A 90 -5.76 -15.17 0.35
C ALA A 90 -4.49 -15.94 0.74
N LYS A 91 -4.40 -17.21 0.35
CA LYS A 91 -3.25 -18.08 0.63
C LYS A 91 -1.94 -17.52 0.08
N ASP A 92 -1.94 -17.02 -1.16
CA ASP A 92 -0.74 -16.45 -1.77
C ASP A 92 -0.34 -15.13 -1.11
N ALA A 93 -1.32 -14.28 -0.76
CA ALA A 93 -1.08 -13.03 -0.08
C ALA A 93 -0.49 -13.25 1.32
N VAL A 94 -1.07 -14.16 2.12
CA VAL A 94 -0.55 -14.51 3.45
C VAL A 94 0.87 -15.07 3.37
N ARG A 95 1.12 -16.00 2.44
CA ARG A 95 2.47 -16.54 2.21
C ARG A 95 3.47 -15.45 1.85
N THR A 96 3.06 -14.51 1.00
CA THR A 96 3.92 -13.39 0.59
C THR A 96 4.24 -12.45 1.75
N CYS A 97 3.28 -12.17 2.64
CA CYS A 97 3.52 -11.39 3.84
C CYS A 97 4.46 -12.11 4.82
N LYS A 98 4.29 -13.42 5.01
CA LYS A 98 5.20 -14.24 5.85
C LYS A 98 6.62 -14.23 5.29
N LEU A 99 6.79 -14.37 3.98
CA LEU A 99 8.09 -14.24 3.33
C LEU A 99 8.71 -12.85 3.55
N ALA A 100 7.91 -11.79 3.41
CA ALA A 100 8.40 -10.43 3.68
C ALA A 100 8.87 -10.26 5.13
N ARG A 101 8.17 -10.84 6.10
CA ARG A 101 8.58 -10.84 7.50
C ARG A 101 9.93 -11.51 7.71
N GLU A 102 10.17 -12.64 7.04
CA GLU A 102 11.45 -13.35 7.12
C GLU A 102 12.60 -12.54 6.48
N LEU A 103 12.37 -11.97 5.30
CA LEU A 103 13.37 -11.17 4.58
C LEU A 103 13.69 -9.81 5.22
N LEU A 104 12.83 -9.33 6.10
CA LEU A 104 12.95 -8.04 6.81
C LEU A 104 13.06 -8.21 8.33
N ASP A 105 13.69 -9.28 8.79
CA ASP A 105 14.04 -9.51 10.20
C ASP A 105 12.87 -9.35 11.20
N GLY A 106 11.72 -9.93 10.86
CA GLY A 106 10.54 -9.93 11.74
C GLY A 106 9.60 -8.74 11.53
N HIS A 107 9.77 -7.97 10.47
CA HIS A 107 8.91 -6.84 10.13
C HIS A 107 7.42 -7.24 10.04
N ASP A 108 6.55 -6.49 10.72
CA ASP A 108 5.14 -6.83 10.89
C ASP A 108 4.15 -5.93 10.15
N LEU A 109 4.59 -4.78 9.62
CA LEU A 109 3.76 -3.87 8.84
C LEU A 109 3.70 -4.29 7.39
N VAL A 110 2.51 -4.53 6.86
CA VAL A 110 2.31 -5.00 5.48
C VAL A 110 1.14 -4.30 4.81
N LYS A 111 1.20 -4.16 3.48
CA LYS A 111 0.08 -3.70 2.66
C LYS A 111 -0.51 -4.89 1.93
N LEU A 112 -1.66 -5.34 2.41
CA LEU A 112 -2.40 -6.45 1.83
C LEU A 112 -3.14 -6.02 0.57
N GLU A 113 -2.88 -6.72 -0.53
CA GLU A 113 -3.56 -6.59 -1.81
C GLU A 113 -3.94 -7.98 -2.31
N VAL A 114 -5.22 -8.28 -2.51
CA VAL A 114 -5.69 -9.47 -3.21
C VAL A 114 -6.52 -9.04 -4.39
N LEU A 115 -6.05 -9.32 -5.60
CA LEU A 115 -6.65 -8.88 -6.84
C LEU A 115 -7.75 -9.85 -7.29
N GLY A 116 -8.85 -9.30 -7.78
CA GLY A 116 -9.93 -10.08 -8.38
C GLY A 116 -9.83 -10.19 -9.89
N GLU A 117 -9.20 -9.18 -10.52
CA GLU A 117 -9.12 -9.10 -11.97
C GLU A 117 -7.82 -8.39 -12.41
N GLU A 118 -7.14 -8.98 -13.41
CA GLU A 118 -5.78 -8.56 -13.82
C GLU A 118 -5.76 -7.21 -14.54
N LYS A 119 -6.78 -6.91 -15.34
CA LYS A 119 -6.77 -5.70 -16.19
C LYS A 119 -7.19 -4.46 -15.42
N THR A 120 -8.16 -4.60 -14.52
CA THR A 120 -8.69 -3.50 -13.72
C THR A 120 -7.99 -3.33 -12.40
N LEU A 121 -7.30 -4.39 -11.94
CA LEU A 121 -6.68 -4.48 -10.60
C LEU A 121 -7.71 -4.30 -9.47
N TYR A 122 -9.00 -4.56 -9.76
CA TYR A 122 -10.05 -4.46 -8.76
C TYR A 122 -9.83 -5.49 -7.63
N PRO A 123 -10.01 -5.10 -6.36
CA PRO A 123 -9.73 -6.01 -5.26
C PRO A 123 -10.77 -7.13 -5.15
N ASN A 124 -10.32 -8.34 -4.82
CA ASN A 124 -11.18 -9.44 -4.41
C ASN A 124 -11.47 -9.35 -2.91
N MET A 125 -12.57 -8.71 -2.56
CA MET A 125 -12.88 -8.43 -1.16
C MET A 125 -13.12 -9.69 -0.32
N THR A 126 -13.64 -10.77 -0.91
CA THR A 126 -13.83 -12.04 -0.20
C THR A 126 -12.49 -12.62 0.25
N GLU A 127 -11.54 -12.74 -0.67
CA GLU A 127 -10.19 -13.22 -0.37
C GLU A 127 -9.41 -12.25 0.51
N THR A 128 -9.62 -10.94 0.34
CA THR A 128 -9.00 -9.90 1.17
C THR A 128 -9.40 -10.03 2.64
N LEU A 129 -10.69 -10.25 2.94
CA LEU A 129 -11.16 -10.45 4.31
C LEU A 129 -10.55 -11.69 4.96
N VAL A 130 -10.48 -12.81 4.22
CA VAL A 130 -9.86 -14.05 4.70
C VAL A 130 -8.37 -13.84 5.01
N ALA A 131 -7.64 -13.20 4.09
CA ALA A 131 -6.22 -12.91 4.28
C ALA A 131 -5.98 -11.95 5.46
N ALA A 132 -6.79 -10.90 5.59
CA ALA A 132 -6.67 -9.93 6.67
C ALA A 132 -6.85 -10.58 8.05
N GLU A 133 -7.88 -11.43 8.20
CA GLU A 133 -8.13 -12.16 9.45
C GLU A 133 -6.94 -13.04 9.84
N GLU A 134 -6.39 -13.81 8.89
CA GLU A 134 -5.22 -14.66 9.16
C GLU A 134 -4.00 -13.84 9.54
N LEU A 135 -3.69 -12.78 8.78
CA LEU A 135 -2.53 -11.94 9.04
C LEU A 135 -2.62 -11.22 10.39
N ILE A 136 -3.78 -10.69 10.76
CA ILE A 136 -3.99 -10.03 12.05
C ILE A 136 -3.80 -11.03 13.20
N ARG A 137 -4.37 -12.24 13.07
CA ARG A 137 -4.16 -13.32 14.05
C ARG A 137 -2.68 -13.71 14.19
N ASP A 138 -1.92 -13.65 13.10
CA ASP A 138 -0.49 -13.93 13.07
C ASP A 138 0.37 -12.72 13.53
N GLY A 139 -0.27 -11.65 14.04
CA GLY A 139 0.39 -10.48 14.61
C GLY A 139 0.92 -9.47 13.61
N PHE A 140 0.42 -9.47 12.36
CA PHE A 140 0.72 -8.42 11.39
C PHE A 140 -0.10 -7.15 11.64
N LYS A 141 0.50 -6.01 11.36
CA LYS A 141 -0.14 -4.70 11.25
C LYS A 141 -0.54 -4.51 9.79
N VAL A 142 -1.82 -4.69 9.50
CA VAL A 142 -2.31 -4.77 8.12
C VAL A 142 -2.87 -3.43 7.66
N MET A 143 -2.20 -2.79 6.70
CA MET A 143 -2.80 -1.79 5.82
C MET A 143 -3.43 -2.54 4.65
N VAL A 144 -4.67 -2.26 4.31
CA VAL A 144 -5.40 -3.09 3.34
C VAL A 144 -5.86 -2.29 2.11
N TYR A 145 -5.58 -2.82 0.92
CA TYR A 145 -6.18 -2.35 -0.33
C TYR A 145 -7.58 -2.92 -0.48
N CYS A 146 -8.58 -2.06 -0.60
CA CYS A 146 -9.99 -2.45 -0.63
C CYS A 146 -10.78 -1.64 -1.67
N SER A 147 -12.01 -2.10 -1.94
CA SER A 147 -12.98 -1.33 -2.72
C SER A 147 -13.36 -0.03 -1.99
N ASP A 148 -14.08 0.84 -2.69
CA ASP A 148 -14.61 2.11 -2.16
C ASP A 148 -15.88 1.95 -1.30
N ASP A 149 -16.29 0.69 -1.02
CA ASP A 149 -17.44 0.38 -0.15
C ASP A 149 -17.12 0.74 1.32
N PRO A 150 -17.86 1.74 1.91
CA PRO A 150 -17.61 2.17 3.28
C PRO A 150 -17.97 1.12 4.33
N LEU A 151 -18.89 0.19 4.02
CA LEU A 151 -19.26 -0.87 4.96
C LEU A 151 -18.17 -1.93 5.05
N LEU A 152 -17.53 -2.27 3.93
CA LEU A 152 -16.36 -3.14 3.92
C LEU A 152 -15.16 -2.48 4.60
N ALA A 153 -14.93 -1.18 4.37
CA ALA A 153 -13.86 -0.46 5.05
C ALA A 153 -14.04 -0.47 6.57
N LYS A 154 -15.28 -0.24 7.05
CA LYS A 154 -15.60 -0.32 8.47
C LYS A 154 -15.39 -1.74 9.03
N ARG A 155 -15.81 -2.76 8.31
CA ARG A 155 -15.57 -4.15 8.71
C ARG A 155 -14.09 -4.48 8.85
N LEU A 156 -13.25 -4.00 7.93
CA LEU A 156 -11.80 -4.19 8.01
C LEU A 156 -11.19 -3.49 9.23
N GLU A 157 -11.67 -2.28 9.56
CA GLU A 157 -11.29 -1.58 10.78
C GLU A 157 -11.69 -2.36 12.04
N GLU A 158 -12.93 -2.86 12.11
CA GLU A 158 -13.45 -3.67 13.22
C GLU A 158 -12.69 -5.01 13.36
N MET A 159 -12.14 -5.55 12.29
CA MET A 159 -11.26 -6.73 12.31
C MET A 159 -9.86 -6.42 12.85
N GLY A 160 -9.46 -5.14 12.94
CA GLY A 160 -8.16 -4.72 13.45
C GLY A 160 -7.15 -4.32 12.36
N CYS A 161 -7.59 -4.08 11.13
CA CYS A 161 -6.73 -3.44 10.12
C CYS A 161 -6.38 -2.02 10.58
N ILE A 162 -5.11 -1.65 10.45
CA ILE A 162 -4.59 -0.37 10.94
C ILE A 162 -4.87 0.81 10.00
N ALA A 163 -5.09 0.52 8.72
CA ALA A 163 -5.45 1.49 7.68
C ALA A 163 -6.13 0.81 6.50
N SER A 164 -7.00 1.54 5.81
CA SER A 164 -7.61 1.12 4.54
C SER A 164 -7.19 2.06 3.42
N CYS A 165 -6.62 1.48 2.34
CA CYS A 165 -6.32 2.17 1.10
C CYS A 165 -7.46 1.89 0.12
N ARG A 166 -8.45 2.76 0.09
CA ARG A 166 -9.62 2.57 -0.78
C ARG A 166 -9.25 2.83 -2.23
N TRP A 167 -9.78 1.97 -3.09
CA TRP A 167 -9.75 2.19 -4.53
C TRP A 167 -10.66 3.38 -4.86
N ALA A 168 -10.08 4.55 -5.07
CA ALA A 168 -10.84 5.80 -5.27
C ALA A 168 -11.09 6.11 -6.74
N HIS A 169 -10.32 5.51 -7.65
CA HIS A 169 -10.45 5.69 -9.10
C HIS A 169 -9.71 4.59 -9.84
N GLN A 170 -10.11 4.30 -11.08
CA GLN A 170 -9.41 3.32 -11.90
C GLN A 170 -7.93 3.67 -12.06
N LEU A 171 -7.08 2.72 -11.72
CA LEU A 171 -5.64 2.83 -11.96
C LEU A 171 -5.29 2.78 -13.47
N VAL A 172 -6.30 2.50 -14.33
CA VAL A 172 -6.18 2.47 -15.79
C VAL A 172 -7.20 3.44 -16.42
N PRO A 173 -6.77 4.42 -17.20
CA PRO A 173 -7.63 5.52 -17.68
C PRO A 173 -8.76 5.14 -18.65
N VAL A 174 -8.86 3.88 -19.05
CA VAL A 174 -9.66 3.48 -20.23
C VAL A 174 -11.14 3.25 -19.95
N TRP A 175 -11.58 3.16 -18.70
CA TRP A 175 -12.95 2.72 -18.38
C TRP A 175 -13.97 3.84 -18.08
N VAL A 176 -13.53 5.02 -17.75
CA VAL A 176 -14.45 6.12 -17.33
C VAL A 176 -15.30 6.68 -18.47
N SER A 177 -14.88 6.51 -19.73
CA SER A 177 -15.57 7.10 -20.87
C SER A 177 -16.74 6.27 -21.41
N ARG A 178 -17.00 5.06 -20.90
CA ARG A 178 -18.03 4.18 -21.46
C ARG A 178 -19.39 4.14 -20.76
N THR A 179 -19.50 4.73 -19.59
CA THR A 179 -20.78 4.77 -18.85
C THR A 179 -21.59 6.07 -19.02
N ALA A 180 -21.09 7.01 -19.77
CA ALA A 180 -21.74 8.32 -19.94
C ALA A 180 -22.61 8.44 -21.20
N THR A 181 -22.83 7.36 -21.95
CA THR A 181 -23.66 7.42 -23.18
C THR A 181 -24.68 6.30 -23.23
N THR A 182 -25.64 6.36 -22.33
CA THR A 182 -26.96 5.78 -22.58
C THR A 182 -28.03 6.57 -21.82
N SER A 183 -28.34 7.71 -22.35
CA SER A 183 -29.63 8.35 -22.16
C SER A 183 -29.99 9.01 -23.46
N ALA A 184 -30.74 8.33 -24.26
CA ALA A 184 -31.65 8.91 -25.24
C ALA A 184 -33.05 8.40 -24.89
#